data_9e7dd05ab71bfa93ab37b2c26021817e
#
_entry.id   9e7dd05ab71bfa93ab37b2c26021817e
#
_cell.length_a   1.000
_cell.length_b   1.000
_cell.length_c   1.000
_cell.angle_alpha   90.00
_cell.angle_beta   90.00
_cell.angle_gamma   90.00
#
_symmetry.space_group_name_H-M   'P 1'
#
loop_
_entity.id
_entity.type
_entity.pdbx_description
1 polymer ?
#
loop_
_entity_poly.entity_id
_entity_poly.type
_entity_poly.pdbx_seq_one_letter_code
_entity_poly.pdbx_strand_id
1 'polypeptide(L)'
;MPHGLIMGGATGLSILINRVLRSDIAVVVLSLNLLALLLGYVVLGKKFLITTVGSSLLYPALLGLAQRIPGITALTDDLLLAALLAGGLIGIAVGMVMRVGGSTGGTDVLNLVLHKWFHLPVSAFVYLVDIMILGGQAIFSDPEQVLYGVVLLVTETIALDKIMLMGQSQVQLFVISDHFEEIRQKLLLKLHAGVTMMLIETGCTGTQQKGVLCVIPPRKLFAAKELIQSIDPDAFITVTQIKEVRGQGFTLERKDYFPPCQRDE
;
A
#
# COMPACT_ATOMS: atom_id res chain seq x y z
N MET A 1 17.86 -22.36 -1.21
CA MET A 1 16.63 -22.24 -0.41
C MET A 1 16.25 -23.61 0.09
N PRO A 2 15.79 -23.78 1.33
CA PRO A 2 15.54 -25.10 1.91
C PRO A 2 14.53 -25.96 1.14
N HIS A 3 13.55 -25.34 0.47
CA HIS A 3 12.47 -26.05 -0.21
C HIS A 3 12.48 -25.93 -1.74
N GLY A 4 13.54 -25.39 -2.36
CA GLY A 4 13.62 -25.25 -3.82
C GLY A 4 12.54 -24.41 -4.49
N LEU A 5 11.83 -23.57 -3.73
CA LEU A 5 10.78 -22.71 -4.25
C LEU A 5 11.36 -21.71 -5.28
N ILE A 6 10.72 -21.61 -6.43
CA ILE A 6 11.02 -20.57 -7.41
C ILE A 6 10.34 -19.27 -7.01
N MET A 7 10.97 -18.16 -7.30
CA MET A 7 10.50 -16.83 -6.89
C MET A 7 10.82 -15.79 -7.95
N GLY A 8 10.11 -14.69 -7.90
CA GLY A 8 10.37 -13.49 -8.71
C GLY A 8 11.57 -12.68 -8.23
N GLY A 9 11.57 -11.42 -8.57
CA GLY A 9 12.56 -10.45 -8.14
C GLY A 9 13.94 -10.62 -8.78
N ALA A 10 14.91 -9.85 -8.29
CA ALA A 10 16.29 -9.87 -8.81
C ALA A 10 16.97 -11.24 -8.64
N THR A 11 16.65 -11.94 -7.55
CA THR A 11 17.19 -13.29 -7.31
C THR A 11 16.65 -14.29 -8.34
N GLY A 12 15.35 -14.28 -8.61
CA GLY A 12 14.73 -15.12 -9.62
C GLY A 12 15.29 -14.86 -11.02
N LEU A 13 15.43 -13.58 -11.38
CA LEU A 13 16.05 -13.16 -12.65
C LEU A 13 17.51 -13.61 -12.74
N SER A 14 18.25 -13.53 -11.65
CA SER A 14 19.66 -13.97 -11.62
C SER A 14 19.83 -15.47 -11.78
N ILE A 15 18.92 -16.27 -11.22
CA ILE A 15 18.87 -17.72 -11.41
C ILE A 15 18.59 -18.04 -12.88
N LEU A 16 17.67 -17.33 -13.50
CA LEU A 16 17.37 -17.50 -14.93
C LEU A 16 18.59 -17.17 -15.80
N ILE A 17 19.25 -16.04 -15.55
CA ILE A 17 20.45 -15.62 -16.27
C ILE A 17 21.59 -16.64 -16.07
N ASN A 18 21.78 -17.15 -14.84
CA ASN A 18 22.78 -18.17 -14.55
C ASN A 18 22.53 -19.46 -15.38
N ARG A 19 21.28 -19.89 -15.50
CA ARG A 19 20.91 -21.07 -16.30
C ARG A 19 21.24 -20.89 -17.77
N VAL A 20 21.07 -19.69 -18.32
CA VAL A 20 21.29 -19.38 -19.74
C VAL A 20 22.76 -19.08 -20.03
N LEU A 21 23.41 -18.22 -19.23
CA LEU A 21 24.75 -17.69 -19.49
C LEU A 21 25.85 -18.33 -18.64
N ARG A 22 25.52 -19.25 -17.72
CA ARG A 22 26.45 -19.88 -16.76
C ARG A 22 27.29 -18.86 -15.96
N SER A 23 26.74 -17.67 -15.71
CA SER A 23 27.35 -16.60 -14.96
C SER A 23 27.23 -16.84 -13.46
N ASP A 24 28.13 -16.28 -12.64
CA ASP A 24 28.00 -16.33 -11.19
C ASP A 24 26.76 -15.54 -10.73
N ILE A 25 25.88 -16.20 -9.96
CA ILE A 25 24.61 -15.61 -9.47
C ILE A 25 24.90 -14.34 -8.66
N ALA A 26 25.93 -14.36 -7.80
CA ALA A 26 26.26 -13.21 -6.96
C ALA A 26 26.67 -11.98 -7.79
N VAL A 27 27.45 -12.19 -8.84
CA VAL A 27 27.86 -11.12 -9.76
C VAL A 27 26.67 -10.56 -10.52
N VAL A 28 25.78 -11.42 -10.98
CA VAL A 28 24.56 -11.00 -11.70
C VAL A 28 23.64 -10.19 -10.79
N VAL A 29 23.38 -10.68 -9.57
CA VAL A 29 22.56 -9.96 -8.57
C VAL A 29 23.15 -8.59 -8.26
N LEU A 30 24.47 -8.52 -8.03
CA LEU A 30 25.15 -7.27 -7.72
C LEU A 30 25.05 -6.29 -8.89
N SER A 31 25.28 -6.76 -10.11
CA SER A 31 25.18 -5.93 -11.32
C SER A 31 23.77 -5.40 -11.54
N LEU A 32 22.75 -6.25 -11.40
CA LEU A 32 21.36 -5.85 -11.51
C LEU A 32 20.97 -4.84 -10.45
N ASN A 33 21.39 -5.04 -9.20
CA ASN A 33 21.13 -4.11 -8.10
C ASN A 33 21.79 -2.76 -8.34
N LEU A 34 23.05 -2.74 -8.82
CA LEU A 34 23.77 -1.50 -9.09
C LEU A 34 23.14 -0.71 -10.23
N LEU A 35 22.80 -1.38 -11.33
CA LEU A 35 22.09 -0.78 -12.47
C LEU A 35 20.72 -0.25 -12.05
N ALA A 36 19.96 -1.03 -11.29
CA ALA A 36 18.65 -0.63 -10.76
C ALA A 36 18.77 0.61 -9.85
N LEU A 37 19.75 0.63 -8.95
CA LEU A 37 19.99 1.76 -8.05
C LEU A 37 20.35 3.04 -8.83
N LEU A 38 21.20 2.93 -9.85
CA LEU A 38 21.57 4.05 -10.72
C LEU A 38 20.34 4.60 -11.47
N LEU A 39 19.55 3.72 -12.05
CA LEU A 39 18.31 4.07 -12.75
C LEU A 39 17.29 4.70 -11.79
N GLY A 40 17.14 4.16 -10.60
CA GLY A 40 16.29 4.71 -9.55
C GLY A 40 16.75 6.10 -9.09
N TYR A 41 18.05 6.32 -8.95
CA TYR A 41 18.60 7.63 -8.62
C TYR A 41 18.27 8.68 -9.69
N VAL A 42 18.46 8.35 -10.96
CA VAL A 42 18.18 9.27 -12.08
C VAL A 42 16.68 9.59 -12.18
N VAL A 43 15.81 8.60 -12.03
CA VAL A 43 14.38 8.76 -12.24
C VAL A 43 13.64 9.21 -10.98
N LEU A 44 13.95 8.64 -9.82
CA LEU A 44 13.22 8.88 -8.56
C LEU A 44 13.92 9.89 -7.64
N GLY A 45 15.20 10.16 -7.86
CA GLY A 45 15.95 11.21 -7.19
C GLY A 45 16.63 10.83 -5.87
N LYS A 46 17.24 11.83 -5.19
CA LYS A 46 18.11 11.62 -4.01
C LYS A 46 17.40 11.00 -2.81
N LYS A 47 16.12 11.34 -2.58
CA LYS A 47 15.35 10.81 -1.44
C LYS A 47 15.17 9.30 -1.56
N PHE A 48 14.88 8.83 -2.77
CA PHE A 48 14.80 7.40 -3.08
C PHE A 48 16.12 6.68 -2.82
N LEU A 49 17.25 7.28 -3.25
CA LEU A 49 18.57 6.70 -3.02
C LEU A 49 18.87 6.45 -1.55
N ILE A 50 18.64 7.47 -0.70
CA ILE A 50 18.90 7.39 0.75
C ILE A 50 18.04 6.29 1.41
N THR A 51 16.75 6.25 1.08
CA THR A 51 15.85 5.22 1.63
C THR A 51 16.23 3.82 1.16
N THR A 52 16.60 3.67 -0.10
CA THR A 52 16.97 2.37 -0.68
C THR A 52 18.31 1.87 -0.15
N VAL A 53 19.31 2.74 0.00
CA VAL A 53 20.59 2.37 0.63
C VAL A 53 20.35 1.97 2.11
N GLY A 54 19.51 2.72 2.83
CA GLY A 54 19.13 2.37 4.20
C GLY A 54 18.48 0.98 4.31
N SER A 55 17.52 0.68 3.46
CA SER A 55 16.86 -0.65 3.44
C SER A 55 17.82 -1.76 3.04
N SER A 56 18.71 -1.52 2.06
CA SER A 56 19.70 -2.49 1.59
C SER A 56 20.76 -2.83 2.64
N LEU A 57 21.06 -1.91 3.57
CA LEU A 57 21.95 -2.17 4.70
C LEU A 57 21.21 -2.85 5.86
N LEU A 58 19.97 -2.47 6.09
CA LEU A 58 19.16 -3.01 7.18
C LEU A 58 18.77 -4.47 6.94
N TYR A 59 18.49 -4.82 5.67
CA TYR A 59 18.07 -6.17 5.30
C TYR A 59 19.06 -7.28 5.72
N PRO A 60 20.36 -7.23 5.38
CA PRO A 60 21.31 -8.26 5.82
C PRO A 60 21.48 -8.31 7.33
N ALA A 61 21.41 -7.16 8.02
CA ALA A 61 21.51 -7.11 9.47
C ALA A 61 20.33 -7.81 10.15
N LEU A 62 19.11 -7.54 9.70
CA LEU A 62 17.90 -8.19 10.21
C LEU A 62 17.86 -9.68 9.85
N LEU A 63 18.30 -10.05 8.63
CA LEU A 63 18.40 -11.44 8.22
C LEU A 63 19.37 -12.21 9.11
N GLY A 64 20.55 -11.64 9.41
CA GLY A 64 21.51 -12.24 10.31
C GLY A 64 21.00 -12.41 11.75
N LEU A 65 20.16 -11.47 12.21
CA LEU A 65 19.46 -11.61 13.50
C LEU A 65 18.41 -12.71 13.47
N ALA A 66 17.59 -12.75 12.41
CA ALA A 66 16.54 -13.75 12.24
C ALA A 66 17.12 -15.18 12.19
N GLN A 67 18.24 -15.38 11.49
CA GLN A 67 18.92 -16.68 11.40
C GLN A 67 19.45 -17.21 12.75
N ARG A 68 19.60 -16.34 13.76
CA ARG A 68 20.00 -16.75 15.11
C ARG A 68 18.84 -17.31 15.93
N ILE A 69 17.61 -17.17 15.48
CA ILE A 69 16.43 -17.69 16.18
C ILE A 69 16.32 -19.19 15.86
N PRO A 70 16.41 -20.08 16.88
CA PRO A 70 16.30 -21.52 16.66
C PRO A 70 14.93 -21.87 16.06
N GLY A 71 14.92 -22.73 15.04
CA GLY A 71 13.68 -23.22 14.42
C GLY A 71 13.07 -22.31 13.34
N ILE A 72 13.56 -21.09 13.14
CA ILE A 72 13.00 -20.18 12.12
C ILE A 72 13.22 -20.70 10.69
N THR A 73 14.25 -21.50 10.47
CA THR A 73 14.57 -22.08 9.16
C THR A 73 13.77 -23.35 8.85
N ALA A 74 13.06 -23.90 9.82
CA ALA A 74 12.27 -25.13 9.72
C ALA A 74 10.88 -24.94 10.33
N LEU A 75 10.21 -23.82 9.97
CA LEU A 75 8.87 -23.49 10.47
C LEU A 75 7.80 -24.47 9.98
N THR A 76 7.98 -25.02 8.80
CA THR A 76 7.04 -25.98 8.18
C THR A 76 7.74 -26.79 7.11
N ASP A 77 7.34 -28.05 6.99
CA ASP A 77 7.73 -28.94 5.89
C ASP A 77 6.70 -28.91 4.74
N ASP A 78 5.55 -28.30 4.97
CA ASP A 78 4.50 -28.13 3.96
C ASP A 78 4.87 -26.99 3.00
N LEU A 79 5.07 -27.35 1.72
CA LEU A 79 5.47 -26.42 0.67
C LEU A 79 4.41 -25.35 0.38
N LEU A 80 3.13 -25.68 0.48
CA LEU A 80 2.04 -24.74 0.28
C LEU A 80 2.03 -23.69 1.39
N LEU A 81 2.12 -24.16 2.63
CA LEU A 81 2.18 -23.26 3.78
C LEU A 81 3.45 -22.38 3.77
N ALA A 82 4.58 -22.95 3.36
CA ALA A 82 5.83 -22.20 3.17
C ALA A 82 5.68 -21.11 2.09
N ALA A 83 5.04 -21.42 0.95
CA ALA A 83 4.81 -20.45 -0.12
C ALA A 83 3.88 -19.31 0.32
N LEU A 84 2.78 -19.62 1.03
CA LEU A 84 1.85 -18.62 1.57
C LEU A 84 2.52 -17.71 2.61
N LEU A 85 3.26 -18.28 3.55
CA LEU A 85 3.97 -17.51 4.58
C LEU A 85 5.08 -16.65 3.96
N ALA A 86 5.87 -17.21 3.06
CA ALA A 86 6.94 -16.48 2.39
C ALA A 86 6.37 -15.32 1.56
N GLY A 87 5.39 -15.59 0.70
CA GLY A 87 4.74 -14.56 -0.11
C GLY A 87 4.12 -13.45 0.74
N GLY A 88 3.38 -13.83 1.79
CA GLY A 88 2.79 -12.85 2.72
C GLY A 88 3.83 -11.97 3.40
N LEU A 89 4.87 -12.55 3.96
CA LEU A 89 5.94 -11.83 4.67
C LEU A 89 6.75 -10.94 3.72
N ILE A 90 7.10 -11.44 2.53
CA ILE A 90 7.82 -10.66 1.51
C ILE A 90 6.96 -9.49 1.05
N GLY A 91 5.69 -9.72 0.68
CA GLY A 91 4.79 -8.68 0.22
C GLY A 91 4.56 -7.58 1.27
N ILE A 92 4.44 -7.94 2.55
CA ILE A 92 4.36 -6.97 3.66
C ILE A 92 5.66 -6.18 3.75
N ALA A 93 6.81 -6.84 3.78
CA ALA A 93 8.12 -6.20 3.94
C ALA A 93 8.43 -5.23 2.78
N VAL A 94 8.27 -5.70 1.54
CA VAL A 94 8.49 -4.90 0.32
C VAL A 94 7.50 -3.74 0.28
N GLY A 95 6.22 -3.99 0.55
CA GLY A 95 5.18 -2.96 0.60
C GLY A 95 5.48 -1.85 1.62
N MET A 96 5.99 -2.19 2.82
CA MET A 96 6.39 -1.20 3.82
C MET A 96 7.56 -0.33 3.34
N VAL A 97 8.58 -0.93 2.72
CA VAL A 97 9.73 -0.20 2.18
C VAL A 97 9.32 0.72 1.03
N MET A 98 8.52 0.22 0.10
CA MET A 98 8.02 1.02 -1.03
C MET A 98 7.12 2.18 -0.59
N ARG A 99 6.33 1.98 0.45
CA ARG A 99 5.44 3.01 1.00
C ARG A 99 6.19 4.21 1.58
N VAL A 100 7.39 4.02 2.12
CA VAL A 100 8.25 5.14 2.56
C VAL A 100 9.08 5.74 1.43
N GLY A 101 8.86 5.28 0.18
CA GLY A 101 9.53 5.79 -1.01
C GLY A 101 10.92 5.18 -1.24
N GLY A 102 11.16 4.01 -0.66
CA GLY A 102 12.37 3.21 -0.88
C GLY A 102 12.10 1.99 -1.75
N SER A 103 13.13 1.16 -1.92
CA SER A 103 13.08 -0.16 -2.56
C SER A 103 13.97 -1.14 -1.79
N THR A 104 13.69 -2.42 -1.93
CA THR A 104 14.59 -3.48 -1.43
C THR A 104 15.76 -3.72 -2.39
N GLY A 105 15.74 -3.09 -3.55
CA GLY A 105 16.72 -3.24 -4.63
C GLY A 105 16.19 -4.09 -5.79
N GLY A 106 17.06 -4.34 -6.79
CA GLY A 106 16.75 -5.22 -7.91
C GLY A 106 15.54 -4.79 -8.77
N THR A 107 14.68 -5.74 -9.09
CA THR A 107 13.49 -5.53 -9.93
C THR A 107 12.48 -4.57 -9.30
N ASP A 108 12.46 -4.42 -7.98
CA ASP A 108 11.56 -3.51 -7.28
C ASP A 108 11.76 -2.05 -7.69
N VAL A 109 13.02 -1.67 -7.97
CA VAL A 109 13.32 -0.33 -8.48
C VAL A 109 12.69 -0.13 -9.86
N LEU A 110 12.77 -1.16 -10.73
CA LEU A 110 12.14 -1.12 -12.04
C LEU A 110 10.63 -0.93 -11.92
N ASN A 111 9.99 -1.64 -11.00
CA ASN A 111 8.56 -1.54 -10.74
C ASN A 111 8.15 -0.12 -10.32
N LEU A 112 8.95 0.54 -9.46
CA LEU A 112 8.72 1.93 -9.06
C LEU A 112 8.95 2.93 -10.20
N VAL A 113 9.94 2.71 -11.05
CA VAL A 113 10.18 3.53 -12.25
C VAL A 113 9.02 3.42 -13.22
N LEU A 114 8.55 2.20 -13.49
CA LEU A 114 7.39 1.95 -14.35
C LEU A 114 6.12 2.58 -13.78
N HIS A 115 5.90 2.46 -12.47
CA HIS A 115 4.80 3.15 -11.78
C HIS A 115 4.82 4.66 -12.03
N LYS A 116 6.00 5.29 -11.93
CA LYS A 116 6.16 6.73 -12.16
C LYS A 116 5.86 7.13 -13.60
N TRP A 117 6.18 6.29 -14.58
CA TRP A 117 5.97 6.59 -15.99
C TRP A 117 4.54 6.31 -16.46
N PHE A 118 3.97 5.19 -16.03
CA PHE A 118 2.66 4.72 -16.51
C PHE A 118 1.51 5.06 -15.56
N HIS A 119 1.77 5.49 -14.33
CA HIS A 119 0.76 5.83 -13.31
C HIS A 119 -0.18 4.66 -12.95
N LEU A 120 0.23 3.42 -13.21
CA LEU A 120 -0.46 2.20 -12.76
C LEU A 120 0.02 1.79 -11.36
N PRO A 121 -0.77 1.01 -10.60
CA PRO A 121 -0.36 0.53 -9.28
C PRO A 121 0.99 -0.20 -9.34
N VAL A 122 1.84 -0.02 -8.32
CA VAL A 122 3.15 -0.71 -8.24
C VAL A 122 2.96 -2.22 -8.27
N SER A 123 1.94 -2.74 -7.57
CA SER A 123 1.59 -4.16 -7.53
C SER A 123 1.35 -4.77 -8.92
N ALA A 124 0.78 -3.99 -9.85
CA ALA A 124 0.58 -4.46 -11.23
C ALA A 124 1.90 -4.72 -11.96
N PHE A 125 2.92 -3.88 -11.73
CA PHE A 125 4.24 -4.07 -12.33
C PHE A 125 5.01 -5.20 -11.65
N VAL A 126 4.93 -5.33 -10.32
CA VAL A 126 5.49 -6.48 -9.59
C VAL A 126 4.93 -7.76 -10.17
N TYR A 127 3.60 -7.86 -10.30
CA TYR A 127 2.94 -9.03 -10.85
C TYR A 127 3.39 -9.33 -12.28
N LEU A 128 3.47 -8.30 -13.14
CA LEU A 128 3.88 -8.46 -14.54
C LEU A 128 5.33 -8.95 -14.66
N VAL A 129 6.25 -8.29 -13.97
CA VAL A 129 7.69 -8.63 -14.02
C VAL A 129 7.94 -10.01 -13.44
N ASP A 130 7.33 -10.33 -12.30
CA ASP A 130 7.53 -11.61 -11.65
C ASP A 130 6.87 -12.78 -12.40
N ILE A 131 5.73 -12.58 -13.06
CA ILE A 131 5.17 -13.58 -14.00
C ILE A 131 6.14 -13.87 -15.15
N MET A 132 6.76 -12.84 -15.71
CA MET A 132 7.74 -13.06 -16.80
C MET A 132 8.95 -13.84 -16.31
N ILE A 133 9.46 -13.52 -15.12
CA ILE A 133 10.60 -14.21 -14.50
C ILE A 133 10.21 -15.67 -14.17
N LEU A 134 9.05 -15.87 -13.56
CA LEU A 134 8.52 -17.20 -13.21
C LEU A 134 8.29 -18.05 -14.44
N GLY A 135 7.70 -17.47 -15.50
CA GLY A 135 7.51 -18.14 -16.79
C GLY A 135 8.82 -18.58 -17.43
N GLY A 136 9.86 -17.74 -17.34
CA GLY A 136 11.21 -18.12 -17.78
C GLY A 136 11.81 -19.26 -16.95
N GLN A 137 11.62 -19.25 -15.63
CA GLN A 137 12.09 -20.32 -14.74
C GLN A 137 11.32 -21.63 -14.92
N ALA A 138 10.03 -21.56 -15.30
CA ALA A 138 9.19 -22.73 -15.51
C ALA A 138 9.73 -23.69 -16.58
N ILE A 139 10.49 -23.17 -17.54
CA ILE A 139 11.15 -23.98 -18.59
C ILE A 139 12.17 -24.97 -17.99
N PHE A 140 12.75 -24.61 -16.84
CA PHE A 140 13.85 -25.35 -16.21
C PHE A 140 13.50 -25.93 -14.84
N SER A 141 12.25 -25.85 -14.42
CA SER A 141 11.78 -26.24 -13.08
C SER A 141 10.67 -27.28 -13.17
N ASP A 142 10.50 -28.05 -12.10
CA ASP A 142 9.42 -29.02 -12.02
C ASP A 142 8.04 -28.31 -11.95
N PRO A 143 6.98 -28.89 -12.56
CA PRO A 143 5.65 -28.27 -12.56
C PRO A 143 5.12 -27.95 -11.15
N GLU A 144 5.45 -28.78 -10.18
CA GLU A 144 5.04 -28.59 -8.78
C GLU A 144 5.69 -27.35 -8.16
N GLN A 145 6.98 -27.11 -8.43
CA GLN A 145 7.69 -25.89 -8.01
C GLN A 145 7.11 -24.63 -8.65
N VAL A 146 6.69 -24.72 -9.90
CA VAL A 146 6.03 -23.63 -10.62
C VAL A 146 4.70 -23.27 -9.96
N LEU A 147 3.88 -24.27 -9.60
CA LEU A 147 2.62 -24.03 -8.92
C LEU A 147 2.80 -23.33 -7.57
N TYR A 148 3.75 -23.80 -6.76
CA TYR A 148 4.06 -23.12 -5.49
C TYR A 148 4.63 -21.71 -5.70
N GLY A 149 5.42 -21.50 -6.74
CA GLY A 149 5.88 -20.16 -7.14
C GLY A 149 4.74 -19.21 -7.52
N VAL A 150 3.72 -19.72 -8.22
CA VAL A 150 2.49 -18.95 -8.52
C VAL A 150 1.75 -18.58 -7.24
N VAL A 151 1.58 -19.51 -6.30
CA VAL A 151 0.93 -19.26 -5.02
C VAL A 151 1.69 -18.19 -4.23
N LEU A 152 3.02 -18.29 -4.19
CA LEU A 152 3.88 -17.29 -3.54
C LEU A 152 3.68 -15.92 -4.17
N LEU A 153 3.77 -15.81 -5.50
CA LEU A 153 3.61 -14.56 -6.24
C LEU A 153 2.25 -13.89 -6.00
N VAL A 154 1.18 -14.66 -6.07
CA VAL A 154 -0.18 -14.13 -5.84
C VAL A 154 -0.32 -13.61 -4.41
N THR A 155 0.18 -14.38 -3.43
CA THR A 155 0.11 -13.99 -2.02
C THR A 155 0.95 -12.75 -1.75
N GLU A 156 2.16 -12.68 -2.30
CA GLU A 156 3.06 -11.52 -2.21
C GLU A 156 2.40 -10.26 -2.78
N THR A 157 1.85 -10.35 -3.99
CA THR A 157 1.23 -9.21 -4.67
C THR A 157 0.01 -8.70 -3.93
N ILE A 158 -0.85 -9.59 -3.41
CA ILE A 158 -2.01 -9.21 -2.59
C ILE A 158 -1.58 -8.52 -1.30
N ALA A 159 -0.57 -9.06 -0.62
CA ALA A 159 -0.06 -8.48 0.62
C ALA A 159 0.57 -7.10 0.38
N LEU A 160 1.38 -6.97 -0.68
CA LEU A 160 2.00 -5.72 -1.11
C LEU A 160 0.94 -4.65 -1.41
N ASP A 161 -0.07 -4.99 -2.21
CA ASP A 161 -1.13 -4.05 -2.59
C ASP A 161 -1.90 -3.55 -1.36
N LYS A 162 -2.25 -4.44 -0.44
CA LYS A 162 -2.89 -4.06 0.82
C LYS A 162 -2.04 -3.09 1.65
N ILE A 163 -0.74 -3.34 1.75
CA ILE A 163 0.18 -2.47 2.51
C ILE A 163 0.34 -1.12 1.82
N MET A 164 0.47 -1.10 0.50
CA MET A 164 0.57 0.15 -0.27
C MET A 164 -0.67 1.03 -0.14
N LEU A 165 -1.86 0.43 -0.14
CA LEU A 165 -3.14 1.13 0.01
C LEU A 165 -3.49 1.45 1.48
N MET A 166 -2.81 0.85 2.45
CA MET A 166 -3.09 1.03 3.87
C MET A 166 -2.94 2.50 4.29
N GLY A 167 -4.00 3.08 4.85
CA GLY A 167 -4.03 4.47 5.31
C GLY A 167 -4.26 5.52 4.23
N GLN A 168 -4.39 5.14 2.96
CA GLN A 168 -4.84 6.04 1.88
C GLN A 168 -6.37 6.08 1.79
N SER A 169 -7.04 5.02 2.25
CA SER A 169 -8.50 4.98 2.29
C SER A 169 -9.03 6.06 3.23
N GLN A 170 -10.06 6.74 2.77
CA GLN A 170 -10.83 7.72 3.53
C GLN A 170 -12.25 7.19 3.70
N VAL A 171 -12.97 7.77 4.63
CA VAL A 171 -14.38 7.44 4.85
C VAL A 171 -15.20 8.70 4.62
N GLN A 172 -16.19 8.59 3.76
CA GLN A 172 -17.21 9.60 3.57
C GLN A 172 -18.37 9.31 4.53
N LEU A 173 -18.71 10.30 5.30
CA LEU A 173 -19.95 10.35 6.06
C LEU A 173 -20.93 11.26 5.35
N PHE A 174 -22.14 10.79 5.14
CA PHE A 174 -23.24 11.62 4.73
C PHE A 174 -24.33 11.52 5.79
N VAL A 175 -24.70 12.67 6.35
CA VAL A 175 -25.61 12.76 7.50
C VAL A 175 -26.81 13.60 7.13
N ILE A 176 -27.98 13.06 7.44
CA ILE A 176 -29.28 13.73 7.29
C ILE A 176 -29.88 13.84 8.69
N SER A 177 -30.15 15.07 9.12
CA SER A 177 -30.66 15.40 10.44
C SER A 177 -31.25 16.80 10.42
N ASP A 178 -32.26 17.04 11.24
CA ASP A 178 -32.82 18.38 11.44
C ASP A 178 -31.82 19.30 12.17
N HIS A 179 -30.89 18.71 12.93
CA HIS A 179 -29.80 19.40 13.64
C HIS A 179 -28.54 19.56 12.80
N PHE A 180 -28.63 19.61 11.46
CA PHE A 180 -27.49 19.62 10.52
C PHE A 180 -26.50 20.75 10.81
N GLU A 181 -26.93 21.91 11.25
CA GLU A 181 -26.07 23.07 11.52
C GLU A 181 -25.17 22.84 12.74
N GLU A 182 -25.70 22.29 13.82
CA GLU A 182 -24.94 21.96 15.02
C GLU A 182 -23.94 20.82 14.71
N ILE A 183 -24.37 19.82 13.96
CA ILE A 183 -23.49 18.72 13.49
C ILE A 183 -22.36 19.28 12.65
N ARG A 184 -22.65 20.18 11.70
CA ARG A 184 -21.63 20.86 10.86
C ARG A 184 -20.58 21.56 11.72
N GLN A 185 -21.02 22.39 12.66
CA GLN A 185 -20.12 23.16 13.52
C GLN A 185 -19.24 22.25 14.39
N LYS A 186 -19.81 21.24 15.03
CA LYS A 186 -19.05 20.31 15.87
C LYS A 186 -18.06 19.46 15.07
N LEU A 187 -18.40 19.02 13.86
CA LEU A 187 -17.49 18.30 12.96
C LEU A 187 -16.31 19.19 12.53
N LEU A 188 -16.56 20.47 12.22
CA LEU A 188 -15.52 21.43 11.87
C LEU A 188 -14.60 21.74 13.06
N LEU A 189 -15.16 22.04 14.22
CA LEU A 189 -14.42 22.53 15.37
C LEU A 189 -13.72 21.43 16.17
N LYS A 190 -14.42 20.31 16.45
CA LYS A 190 -13.86 19.23 17.29
C LYS A 190 -13.02 18.22 16.50
N LEU A 191 -13.44 17.90 15.29
CA LEU A 191 -12.75 16.89 14.49
C LEU A 191 -11.84 17.49 13.41
N HIS A 192 -11.90 18.81 13.23
CA HIS A 192 -11.18 19.50 12.15
C HIS A 192 -11.42 18.81 10.78
N ALA A 193 -12.66 18.37 10.55
CA ALA A 193 -13.07 17.74 9.32
C ALA A 193 -13.52 18.79 8.30
N GLY A 194 -13.17 18.61 7.03
CA GLY A 194 -13.78 19.37 5.95
C GLY A 194 -15.23 18.94 5.78
N VAL A 195 -16.16 19.89 5.77
CA VAL A 195 -17.60 19.63 5.66
C VAL A 195 -18.15 20.35 4.44
N THR A 196 -18.96 19.64 3.66
CA THR A 196 -19.73 20.18 2.53
C THR A 196 -21.21 20.03 2.81
N MET A 197 -21.97 21.11 2.61
CA MET A 197 -23.43 21.06 2.72
C MET A 197 -24.04 20.72 1.38
N MET A 198 -24.95 19.75 1.35
CA MET A 198 -25.69 19.34 0.17
C MET A 198 -27.19 19.67 0.36
N LEU A 199 -27.79 20.30 -0.63
CA LEU A 199 -29.24 20.47 -0.67
C LEU A 199 -29.85 19.12 -1.07
N ILE A 200 -30.76 18.63 -0.24
CA ILE A 200 -31.45 17.36 -0.45
C ILE A 200 -32.96 17.53 -0.30
N GLU A 201 -33.71 16.65 -0.93
CA GLU A 201 -35.13 16.53 -0.79
C GLU A 201 -35.46 15.14 -0.24
N THR A 202 -36.26 15.09 0.83
CA THR A 202 -36.64 13.81 1.44
C THR A 202 -37.71 13.12 0.59
N GLY A 203 -37.46 11.87 0.22
CA GLY A 203 -38.34 11.12 -0.68
C GLY A 203 -39.74 10.82 -0.11
N CYS A 204 -39.92 10.83 1.21
CA CYS A 204 -41.20 10.57 1.85
C CYS A 204 -42.08 11.83 1.97
N THR A 205 -41.48 12.94 2.37
CA THR A 205 -42.20 14.18 2.70
C THR A 205 -42.05 15.28 1.65
N GLY A 206 -41.11 15.12 0.70
CA GLY A 206 -40.74 16.17 -0.29
C GLY A 206 -40.16 17.43 0.36
N THR A 207 -39.72 17.34 1.62
CA THR A 207 -39.15 18.49 2.34
C THR A 207 -37.73 18.73 1.91
N GLN A 208 -37.39 19.98 1.58
CA GLN A 208 -36.04 20.39 1.27
C GLN A 208 -35.28 20.67 2.56
N GLN A 209 -34.09 20.04 2.69
CA GLN A 209 -33.19 20.26 3.83
C GLN A 209 -31.74 20.16 3.41
N LYS A 210 -30.83 20.41 4.35
CA LYS A 210 -29.39 20.30 4.10
C LYS A 210 -28.81 19.03 4.70
N GLY A 211 -28.16 18.23 3.86
CA GLY A 211 -27.35 17.10 4.31
C GLY A 211 -25.90 17.54 4.54
N VAL A 212 -25.25 16.91 5.52
CA VAL A 212 -23.87 17.16 5.91
C VAL A 212 -22.99 16.06 5.32
N LEU A 213 -22.10 16.41 4.40
CA LEU A 213 -21.12 15.49 3.82
C LEU A 213 -19.74 15.83 4.38
N CYS A 214 -19.05 14.86 4.95
CA CYS A 214 -17.66 15.03 5.35
C CYS A 214 -16.82 13.81 4.99
N VAL A 215 -15.54 14.04 4.69
CA VAL A 215 -14.55 13.00 4.41
C VAL A 215 -13.50 13.05 5.49
N ILE A 216 -13.29 11.92 6.16
CA ILE A 216 -12.41 11.79 7.30
C ILE A 216 -11.57 10.52 7.23
N PRO A 217 -10.38 10.49 7.86
CA PRO A 217 -9.63 9.25 8.00
C PRO A 217 -10.40 8.24 8.86
N PRO A 218 -10.27 6.91 8.59
CA PRO A 218 -10.99 5.85 9.29
C PRO A 218 -10.87 5.90 10.82
N ARG A 219 -9.70 6.35 11.32
CA ARG A 219 -9.45 6.51 12.76
C ARG A 219 -10.36 7.53 13.46
N LYS A 220 -10.95 8.49 12.72
CA LYS A 220 -11.87 9.48 13.24
C LYS A 220 -13.34 9.07 13.12
N LEU A 221 -13.63 7.94 12.45
CA LEU A 221 -14.99 7.50 12.16
C LEU A 221 -15.82 7.27 13.43
N PHE A 222 -15.24 6.58 14.41
CA PHE A 222 -15.92 6.30 15.67
C PHE A 222 -16.30 7.58 16.41
N ALA A 223 -15.33 8.49 16.59
CA ALA A 223 -15.57 9.78 17.24
C ALA A 223 -16.59 10.66 16.49
N ALA A 224 -16.59 10.58 15.14
CA ALA A 224 -17.58 11.30 14.34
C ALA A 224 -18.99 10.77 14.54
N LYS A 225 -19.19 9.45 14.55
CA LYS A 225 -20.48 8.82 14.81
C LYS A 225 -21.00 9.15 16.21
N GLU A 226 -20.16 9.00 17.23
CA GLU A 226 -20.50 9.31 18.62
C GLU A 226 -20.92 10.78 18.77
N LEU A 227 -20.17 11.71 18.15
CA LEU A 227 -20.48 13.12 18.13
C LEU A 227 -21.84 13.40 17.49
N ILE A 228 -22.15 12.81 16.33
CA ILE A 228 -23.41 13.01 15.63
C ILE A 228 -24.56 12.46 16.44
N GLN A 229 -24.46 11.23 16.95
CA GLN A 229 -25.49 10.59 17.76
C GLN A 229 -25.71 11.29 19.11
N SER A 230 -24.72 11.99 19.66
CA SER A 230 -24.90 12.80 20.86
C SER A 230 -25.68 14.07 20.62
N ILE A 231 -25.80 14.54 19.37
CA ILE A 231 -26.60 15.71 18.98
C ILE A 231 -27.99 15.28 18.57
N ASP A 232 -28.06 14.27 17.72
CA ASP A 232 -29.30 13.72 17.19
C ASP A 232 -29.18 12.18 17.15
N PRO A 233 -29.80 11.48 18.11
CA PRO A 233 -29.81 10.02 18.14
C PRO A 233 -30.49 9.39 16.91
N ASP A 234 -31.43 10.10 16.29
CA ASP A 234 -32.22 9.64 15.14
C ASP A 234 -31.60 10.05 13.80
N ALA A 235 -30.43 10.69 13.81
CA ALA A 235 -29.75 11.11 12.60
C ALA A 235 -29.46 9.92 11.66
N PHE A 236 -29.83 10.07 10.39
CA PHE A 236 -29.49 9.08 9.36
C PHE A 236 -28.06 9.27 8.91
N ILE A 237 -27.22 8.26 9.12
CA ILE A 237 -25.79 8.31 8.81
C ILE A 237 -25.44 7.23 7.79
N THR A 238 -25.01 7.61 6.60
CA THR A 238 -24.38 6.70 5.64
C THR A 238 -22.87 6.80 5.70
N VAL A 239 -22.22 5.63 5.64
CA VAL A 239 -20.77 5.51 5.67
C VAL A 239 -20.31 4.80 4.42
N THR A 240 -19.51 5.49 3.60
CA THR A 240 -18.94 4.94 2.36
C THR A 240 -17.44 4.97 2.43
N GLN A 241 -16.79 3.85 2.15
CA GLN A 241 -15.35 3.79 2.06
C GLN A 241 -14.89 4.34 0.69
N ILE A 242 -14.01 5.34 0.73
CA ILE A 242 -13.45 5.96 -0.46
C ILE A 242 -12.01 5.46 -0.63
N LYS A 243 -11.71 4.94 -1.79
CA LYS A 243 -10.36 4.42 -2.10
C LYS A 243 -9.35 5.55 -2.27
N GLU A 244 -9.75 6.67 -2.85
CA GLU A 244 -8.86 7.80 -3.13
C GLU A 244 -9.61 9.13 -3.00
N VAL A 245 -8.96 10.11 -2.36
CA VAL A 245 -9.41 11.50 -2.29
C VAL A 245 -8.24 12.40 -2.64
N ARG A 246 -8.46 13.33 -3.57
CA ARG A 246 -7.47 14.34 -3.96
C ARG A 246 -8.00 15.73 -3.67
N GLY A 247 -7.14 16.61 -3.22
CA GLY A 247 -7.48 18.02 -3.01
C GLY A 247 -6.88 18.59 -1.73
N GLN A 248 -7.31 19.82 -1.40
CA GLN A 248 -6.86 20.53 -0.20
C GLN A 248 -7.26 19.81 1.08
N GLY A 249 -6.31 19.64 1.98
CA GLY A 249 -6.48 18.91 3.23
C GLY A 249 -6.30 17.39 3.14
N PHE A 250 -6.06 16.84 1.93
CA PHE A 250 -5.79 15.42 1.70
C PHE A 250 -4.46 15.21 0.97
N THR A 251 -4.32 15.68 -0.28
CA THR A 251 -3.09 15.56 -1.06
C THR A 251 -2.33 16.89 -1.19
N LEU A 252 -3.01 18.02 -0.94
CA LEU A 252 -2.43 19.34 -0.91
C LEU A 252 -2.46 19.87 0.52
N GLU A 253 -1.42 20.60 0.91
CA GLU A 253 -1.42 21.30 2.21
C GLU A 253 -2.65 22.18 2.34
N ARG A 254 -3.28 22.10 3.51
CA ARG A 254 -4.42 22.95 3.83
C ARG A 254 -3.88 24.38 3.89
N LYS A 255 -4.09 25.17 2.85
CA LYS A 255 -3.93 26.61 2.98
C LYS A 255 -4.96 27.05 4.02
N ASP A 256 -4.51 27.78 5.04
CA ASP A 256 -5.37 28.34 6.09
C ASP A 256 -6.40 29.31 5.50
N TYR A 257 -7.32 28.77 4.74
CA TYR A 257 -8.49 29.44 4.22
C TYR A 257 -9.70 29.08 5.09
N PHE A 258 -9.53 29.30 6.39
CA PHE A 258 -10.68 29.64 7.21
C PHE A 258 -10.62 31.17 7.36
N PRO A 259 -11.46 31.91 6.63
CA PRO A 259 -11.86 33.20 7.16
C PRO A 259 -12.31 32.88 8.59
N PRO A 260 -11.93 33.67 9.60
CA PRO A 260 -12.43 33.45 10.94
C PRO A 260 -13.96 33.34 10.78
N CYS A 261 -14.52 32.15 11.04
CA CYS A 261 -15.94 32.07 11.27
C CYS A 261 -16.20 33.14 12.30
N GLN A 262 -16.90 34.18 11.90
CA GLN A 262 -17.25 35.27 12.79
C GLN A 262 -17.69 34.64 14.10
N ARG A 263 -16.93 34.94 15.13
CA ARG A 263 -17.38 34.78 16.50
C ARG A 263 -18.47 35.82 16.61
N ASP A 264 -19.67 35.42 16.26
CA ASP A 264 -20.82 36.18 16.69
C ASP A 264 -20.85 36.04 18.19
N GLU A 265 -20.73 37.16 18.86
CA GLU A 265 -20.74 37.42 20.26
C GLU A 265 -21.96 36.85 20.99
#